data_39edc7b2f25f3f246c6ebc2a8bad770f
#
_entry.id   39edc7b2f25f3f246c6ebc2a8bad770f
#
_cell.length_a   1.000
_cell.length_b   1.000
_cell.length_c   1.000
_cell.angle_alpha   90.00
_cell.angle_beta   90.00
_cell.angle_gamma   90.00
#
_symmetry.space_group_name_H-M   'P 1'
#
loop_
_entity.id
_entity.type
_entity.pdbx_description
1 polymer ?
#
loop_
_entity_poly.entity_id
_entity_poly.type
_entity_poly.pdbx_seq_one_letter_code
_entity_poly.pdbx_strand_id
1 'polypeptide(L)'
;MVMYRMKSKYSVLILIFVGIILISGCGQQQIQKENSIVPISSSQKESISIKNFAFNPATINIKIGTTLTWTNEDSAPHTVTSEENFDSRTLTSGETFVFTFNDKGTFDYICTIHPSMKGKIIVN
;
A
#
# COMPACT_ATOMS: atom_id res chain seq x y z
N MET A 1 11.63 44.36 -10.88
CA MET A 1 12.00 44.35 -9.47
C MET A 1 11.15 45.40 -8.79
N VAL A 2 9.98 45.00 -8.28
CA VAL A 2 9.05 45.91 -7.59
C VAL A 2 8.70 45.29 -6.23
N MET A 3 9.26 45.86 -5.21
CA MET A 3 8.99 45.48 -3.81
C MET A 3 7.67 46.06 -3.36
N TYR A 4 6.70 45.21 -3.00
CA TYR A 4 5.44 45.63 -2.40
C TYR A 4 5.57 45.67 -0.87
N ARG A 5 5.61 46.89 -0.37
CA ARG A 5 5.76 47.25 1.07
C ARG A 5 4.37 47.38 1.68
N MET A 6 3.88 46.33 2.34
CA MET A 6 2.64 46.45 3.11
C MET A 6 2.91 47.03 4.49
N LYS A 7 2.39 48.22 4.70
CA LYS A 7 2.41 48.95 6.00
C LYS A 7 1.33 48.37 6.92
N SER A 8 1.77 47.81 8.04
CA SER A 8 0.92 47.49 9.18
C SER A 8 0.54 48.80 9.92
N LYS A 9 -0.75 49.01 10.08
CA LYS A 9 -1.31 50.00 11.01
C LYS A 9 -2.43 49.35 11.79
N TYR A 10 -2.12 48.80 12.94
CA TYR A 10 -3.11 48.69 14.02
C TYR A 10 -2.46 49.04 15.33
N SER A 11 -2.77 50.30 15.71
CA SER A 11 -2.43 50.88 16.96
C SER A 11 -3.38 50.40 18.06
N VAL A 12 -2.80 49.95 19.10
CA VAL A 12 -3.16 49.94 20.52
C VAL A 12 -4.52 50.56 20.88
N LEU A 13 -5.35 49.78 21.55
CA LEU A 13 -6.24 50.28 22.60
C LEU A 13 -6.32 49.25 23.73
N ILE A 14 -5.64 49.58 24.81
CA ILE A 14 -5.71 48.94 26.12
C ILE A 14 -7.02 49.41 26.77
N LEU A 15 -7.85 48.47 27.19
CA LEU A 15 -8.86 48.72 28.22
C LEU A 15 -8.84 47.57 29.22
N ILE A 16 -8.43 47.94 30.39
CA ILE A 16 -8.40 47.16 31.64
C ILE A 16 -9.84 46.98 32.12
N PHE A 17 -10.29 45.73 32.24
CA PHE A 17 -11.41 45.38 33.10
C PHE A 17 -10.97 44.33 34.11
N VAL A 18 -10.78 44.81 35.34
CA VAL A 18 -10.66 43.98 36.54
C VAL A 18 -12.06 43.47 36.88
N GLY A 19 -12.28 42.18 36.81
CA GLY A 19 -13.49 41.53 37.26
C GLY A 19 -13.13 40.17 37.85
N ILE A 20 -12.96 40.16 39.16
CA ILE A 20 -12.78 38.93 39.94
C ILE A 20 -14.12 38.21 40.00
N ILE A 21 -14.24 37.03 39.42
CA ILE A 21 -15.29 36.10 39.75
C ILE A 21 -14.63 34.73 40.06
N LEU A 22 -14.57 34.42 41.32
CA LEU A 22 -14.29 33.09 41.85
C LEU A 22 -15.48 32.19 41.51
N ILE A 23 -15.33 31.32 40.54
CA ILE A 23 -16.24 30.17 40.40
C ILE A 23 -15.37 28.94 40.43
N SER A 24 -15.40 28.27 41.59
CA SER A 24 -14.96 26.91 41.78
C SER A 24 -15.88 26.02 40.97
N GLY A 25 -15.39 25.55 39.82
CA GLY A 25 -16.07 24.60 38.96
C GLY A 25 -15.08 23.51 38.56
N CYS A 26 -15.16 22.40 39.24
CA CYS A 26 -14.44 21.19 38.84
C CYS A 26 -15.04 20.70 37.54
N GLY A 27 -14.46 21.18 36.40
CA GLY A 27 -14.79 20.72 35.06
C GLY A 27 -13.78 19.70 34.62
N GLN A 28 -14.19 18.44 34.63
CA GLN A 28 -13.47 17.36 33.99
C GLN A 28 -13.29 17.71 32.52
N GLN A 29 -12.08 18.03 32.11
CA GLN A 29 -11.71 18.04 30.72
C GLN A 29 -11.69 16.58 30.25
N GLN A 30 -12.77 16.18 29.63
CA GLN A 30 -12.74 15.00 28.77
C GLN A 30 -11.81 15.32 27.59
N ILE A 31 -10.60 14.79 27.67
CA ILE A 31 -9.75 14.65 26.51
C ILE A 31 -10.46 13.70 25.58
N GLN A 32 -11.20 14.22 24.61
CA GLN A 32 -11.63 13.46 23.46
C GLN A 32 -10.33 13.10 22.71
N LYS A 33 -9.88 11.88 22.99
CA LYS A 33 -8.86 11.22 22.21
C LYS A 33 -9.52 10.96 20.85
N GLU A 34 -9.36 11.92 19.93
CA GLU A 34 -9.67 11.73 18.52
C GLU A 34 -8.82 10.56 18.04
N ASN A 35 -9.46 9.41 18.04
CA ASN A 35 -8.86 8.18 17.55
C ASN A 35 -8.91 8.27 16.02
N SER A 36 -8.00 9.11 15.46
CA SER A 36 -7.68 9.02 14.04
C SER A 36 -7.13 7.62 13.80
N ILE A 37 -8.02 6.71 13.49
CA ILE A 37 -7.66 5.45 12.88
C ILE A 37 -7.14 5.83 11.49
N VAL A 38 -5.85 6.13 11.41
CA VAL A 38 -5.14 6.03 10.15
C VAL A 38 -5.33 4.58 9.72
N PRO A 39 -5.97 4.29 8.60
CA PRO A 39 -6.01 2.93 8.12
C PRO A 39 -4.56 2.56 7.84
N ILE A 40 -3.98 1.76 8.73
CA ILE A 40 -2.73 1.06 8.44
C ILE A 40 -3.13 0.13 7.30
N SER A 41 -2.83 0.57 6.07
CA SER A 41 -2.86 -0.30 4.91
C SER A 41 -1.84 -1.41 5.19
N SER A 42 -2.30 -2.46 5.84
CA SER A 42 -1.50 -3.66 6.01
C SER A 42 -1.29 -4.20 4.59
N SER A 43 -0.11 -3.94 4.04
CA SER A 43 0.31 -4.57 2.79
C SER A 43 0.13 -6.08 2.97
N GLN A 44 -0.94 -6.61 2.38
CA GLN A 44 -1.16 -8.05 2.40
C GLN A 44 -0.05 -8.69 1.58
N LYS A 45 0.56 -9.73 2.14
CA LYS A 45 1.58 -10.53 1.47
C LYS A 45 0.98 -11.90 1.20
N GLU A 46 1.03 -12.30 -0.05
CA GLU A 46 0.57 -13.60 -0.51
C GLU A 46 1.68 -14.30 -1.29
N SER A 47 1.61 -15.60 -1.43
CA SER A 47 2.64 -16.37 -2.10
C SER A 47 2.08 -17.40 -3.07
N ILE A 48 2.82 -17.64 -4.14
CA ILE A 48 2.58 -18.67 -5.15
C ILE A 48 3.84 -19.52 -5.28
N SER A 49 3.70 -20.82 -5.09
CA SER A 49 4.78 -21.76 -5.33
C SER A 49 4.78 -22.18 -6.81
N ILE A 50 5.95 -22.25 -7.43
CA ILE A 50 6.17 -22.88 -8.73
C ILE A 50 6.73 -24.25 -8.45
N LYS A 51 5.90 -25.28 -8.67
CA LYS A 51 6.25 -26.67 -8.32
C LYS A 51 5.57 -27.67 -9.24
N ASN A 52 6.31 -28.69 -9.61
CA ASN A 52 5.85 -29.74 -10.54
C ASN A 52 5.34 -29.16 -11.87
N PHE A 53 6.04 -28.16 -12.41
CA PHE A 53 5.67 -27.45 -13.64
C PHE A 53 4.27 -26.83 -13.57
N ALA A 54 3.90 -26.27 -12.41
CA ALA A 54 2.64 -25.58 -12.19
C ALA A 54 2.79 -24.40 -11.21
N PHE A 55 1.94 -23.40 -11.36
CA PHE A 55 1.75 -22.34 -10.36
C PHE A 55 0.74 -22.81 -9.31
N ASN A 56 1.06 -22.70 -8.03
CA ASN A 56 0.21 -23.14 -6.92
C ASN A 56 0.03 -22.03 -5.87
N PRO A 57 -1.20 -21.49 -5.74
CA PRO A 57 -2.39 -21.75 -6.55
C PRO A 57 -2.27 -21.20 -7.98
N ALA A 58 -2.93 -21.85 -8.94
CA ALA A 58 -2.98 -21.37 -10.33
C ALA A 58 -3.88 -20.13 -10.51
N THR A 59 -4.85 -19.93 -9.62
CA THR A 59 -5.69 -18.72 -9.57
C THR A 59 -5.77 -18.21 -8.14
N ILE A 60 -5.55 -16.90 -7.96
CA ILE A 60 -5.65 -16.26 -6.65
C ILE A 60 -6.46 -14.96 -6.75
N ASN A 61 -7.28 -14.70 -5.72
CA ASN A 61 -8.02 -13.45 -5.55
C ASN A 61 -7.32 -12.62 -4.46
N ILE A 62 -6.95 -11.40 -4.79
CA ILE A 62 -6.24 -10.49 -3.89
C ILE A 62 -6.89 -9.11 -3.86
N LYS A 63 -6.51 -8.29 -2.90
CA LYS A 63 -6.91 -6.87 -2.82
C LYS A 63 -5.87 -5.97 -3.46
N ILE A 64 -6.30 -4.76 -3.87
CA ILE A 64 -5.37 -3.70 -4.27
C ILE A 64 -4.31 -3.49 -3.16
N GLY A 65 -3.07 -3.27 -3.56
CA GLY A 65 -1.93 -3.08 -2.67
C GLY A 65 -1.31 -4.38 -2.16
N THR A 66 -1.85 -5.55 -2.56
CA THR A 66 -1.25 -6.84 -2.19
C THR A 66 0.06 -7.06 -2.93
N THR A 67 1.06 -7.53 -2.20
CA THR A 67 2.34 -7.97 -2.74
C THR A 67 2.36 -9.48 -2.83
N LEU A 68 2.51 -10.01 -4.05
CA LEU A 68 2.70 -11.44 -4.32
C LEU A 68 4.18 -11.78 -4.44
N THR A 69 4.54 -12.94 -3.91
CA THR A 69 5.86 -13.55 -4.07
C THR A 69 5.72 -14.90 -4.74
N TRP A 70 6.35 -15.11 -5.88
CA TRP A 70 6.51 -16.42 -6.51
C TRP A 70 7.85 -17.00 -6.10
N THR A 71 7.87 -18.29 -5.79
CA THR A 71 9.10 -19.02 -5.46
C THR A 71 9.23 -20.24 -6.37
N ASN A 72 10.35 -20.35 -7.09
CA ASN A 72 10.63 -21.55 -7.88
C ASN A 72 11.16 -22.67 -6.96
N GLU A 73 10.30 -23.66 -6.70
CA GLU A 73 10.62 -24.86 -5.92
C GLU A 73 11.03 -26.06 -6.80
N ASP A 74 10.98 -25.92 -8.12
CA ASP A 74 11.48 -26.94 -9.06
C ASP A 74 12.99 -26.81 -9.27
N SER A 75 13.61 -27.87 -9.74
CA SER A 75 14.99 -27.83 -10.24
C SER A 75 15.11 -27.23 -11.64
N ALA A 76 14.02 -27.22 -12.40
CA ALA A 76 13.94 -26.62 -13.72
C ALA A 76 13.78 -25.09 -13.62
N PRO A 77 14.30 -24.31 -14.60
CA PRO A 77 14.09 -22.87 -14.67
C PRO A 77 12.67 -22.56 -15.13
N HIS A 78 12.08 -21.49 -14.57
CA HIS A 78 10.75 -20.99 -14.93
C HIS A 78 10.74 -19.47 -15.09
N THR A 79 9.66 -18.93 -15.67
CA THR A 79 9.37 -17.49 -15.66
C THR A 79 7.96 -17.24 -15.13
N VAL A 80 7.71 -16.00 -14.70
CA VAL A 80 6.39 -15.46 -14.34
C VAL A 80 6.17 -14.24 -15.20
N THR A 81 5.46 -14.38 -16.32
CA THR A 81 5.39 -13.33 -17.33
C THR A 81 3.94 -13.05 -17.74
N SER A 82 3.53 -11.79 -17.59
CA SER A 82 2.32 -11.22 -18.15
C SER A 82 2.74 -10.11 -19.12
N GLU A 83 2.45 -10.28 -20.41
CA GLU A 83 3.05 -9.52 -21.51
C GLU A 83 3.11 -8.00 -21.30
N GLU A 84 2.09 -7.41 -20.69
CA GLU A 84 1.98 -5.96 -20.52
C GLU A 84 2.21 -5.49 -19.09
N ASN A 85 2.31 -6.41 -18.11
CA ASN A 85 2.24 -6.03 -16.70
C ASN A 85 3.52 -6.31 -15.92
N PHE A 86 4.11 -7.50 -16.07
CA PHE A 86 5.31 -7.90 -15.34
C PHE A 86 6.06 -9.05 -16.01
N ASP A 87 7.36 -9.11 -15.75
CA ASP A 87 8.24 -10.19 -16.19
C ASP A 87 9.30 -10.45 -15.12
N SER A 88 9.34 -11.69 -14.63
CA SER A 88 10.33 -12.11 -13.64
C SER A 88 11.70 -12.36 -14.23
N ARG A 89 11.82 -12.46 -15.55
CA ARG A 89 12.94 -13.14 -16.20
C ARG A 89 13.03 -14.59 -15.74
N THR A 90 14.15 -15.26 -16.03
CA THR A 90 14.35 -16.65 -15.61
C THR A 90 14.59 -16.75 -14.12
N LEU A 91 13.82 -17.58 -13.44
CA LEU A 91 14.00 -17.96 -12.03
C LEU A 91 14.58 -19.37 -11.98
N THR A 92 15.77 -19.51 -11.44
CA THR A 92 16.37 -20.82 -11.13
C THR A 92 15.83 -21.35 -9.80
N SER A 93 16.20 -22.59 -9.43
CA SER A 93 15.69 -23.24 -8.21
C SER A 93 15.96 -22.40 -6.96
N GLY A 94 14.94 -22.17 -6.16
CA GLY A 94 14.95 -21.34 -4.94
C GLY A 94 14.86 -19.84 -5.17
N GLU A 95 14.92 -19.35 -6.41
CA GLU A 95 14.77 -17.92 -6.69
C GLU A 95 13.31 -17.47 -6.60
N THR A 96 13.14 -16.19 -6.30
CA THR A 96 11.85 -15.55 -6.08
C THR A 96 11.65 -14.36 -7.00
N PHE A 97 10.39 -14.11 -7.35
CA PHE A 97 9.93 -12.89 -7.99
C PHE A 97 8.85 -12.23 -7.12
N VAL A 98 8.88 -10.90 -7.00
CA VAL A 98 7.95 -10.14 -6.16
C VAL A 98 7.31 -9.04 -6.99
N PHE A 99 5.98 -8.91 -6.90
CA PHE A 99 5.24 -7.85 -7.58
C PHE A 99 4.08 -7.34 -6.70
N THR A 100 3.84 -6.02 -6.72
CA THR A 100 2.73 -5.39 -5.99
C THR A 100 1.65 -4.93 -6.94
N PHE A 101 0.41 -5.36 -6.70
CA PHE A 101 -0.74 -5.06 -7.56
C PHE A 101 -1.46 -3.80 -7.05
N ASN A 102 -1.30 -2.69 -7.76
CA ASN A 102 -1.90 -1.41 -7.38
C ASN A 102 -3.19 -1.09 -8.14
N ASP A 103 -3.54 -1.87 -9.15
CA ASP A 103 -4.71 -1.66 -9.99
C ASP A 103 -5.65 -2.86 -9.93
N LYS A 104 -6.96 -2.60 -9.98
CA LYS A 104 -7.99 -3.63 -10.14
C LYS A 104 -7.90 -4.26 -11.52
N GLY A 105 -8.16 -5.56 -11.59
CA GLY A 105 -8.18 -6.24 -12.87
C GLY A 105 -7.94 -7.73 -12.77
N THR A 106 -7.89 -8.36 -13.94
CA THR A 106 -7.49 -9.76 -14.10
C THR A 106 -6.19 -9.80 -14.86
N PHE A 107 -5.19 -10.43 -14.27
CA PHE A 107 -3.84 -10.55 -14.82
C PHE A 107 -3.58 -12.02 -15.11
N ASP A 108 -3.67 -12.39 -16.39
CA ASP A 108 -3.25 -13.70 -16.86
C ASP A 108 -1.73 -13.68 -17.07
N TYR A 109 -1.07 -14.79 -16.71
CA TYR A 109 0.37 -14.93 -16.88
C TYR A 109 0.77 -16.37 -17.20
N ILE A 110 1.95 -16.55 -17.75
CA ILE A 110 2.48 -17.85 -18.17
C ILE A 110 3.94 -18.00 -17.76
N CYS A 111 4.44 -19.22 -17.83
CA CYS A 111 5.87 -19.48 -17.94
C CYS A 111 6.25 -19.49 -19.43
N THR A 112 7.12 -18.57 -19.88
CA THR A 112 7.51 -18.48 -21.30
C THR A 112 8.39 -19.65 -21.76
N ILE A 113 9.07 -20.32 -20.81
CA ILE A 113 9.88 -21.52 -21.07
C ILE A 113 8.96 -22.75 -21.21
N HIS A 114 7.86 -22.79 -20.46
CA HIS A 114 6.88 -23.89 -20.44
C HIS A 114 5.46 -23.33 -20.62
N PRO A 115 5.02 -23.00 -21.86
CA PRO A 115 3.78 -22.23 -22.11
C PRO A 115 2.48 -22.93 -21.68
N SER A 116 2.53 -24.21 -21.34
CA SER A 116 1.39 -24.93 -20.73
C SER A 116 1.12 -24.50 -19.28
N MET A 117 2.13 -23.94 -18.59
CA MET A 117 2.00 -23.40 -17.25
C MET A 117 1.34 -22.04 -17.31
N LYS A 118 0.13 -21.94 -16.78
CA LYS A 118 -0.70 -20.73 -16.78
C LYS A 118 -1.14 -20.38 -15.37
N GLY A 119 -1.18 -19.09 -15.07
CA GLY A 119 -1.71 -18.56 -13.82
C GLY A 119 -2.62 -17.39 -14.06
N LYS A 120 -3.42 -17.05 -13.03
CA LYS A 120 -4.38 -15.96 -13.06
C LYS A 120 -4.44 -15.26 -11.69
N ILE A 121 -4.37 -13.94 -11.70
CA ILE A 121 -4.55 -13.12 -10.52
C ILE A 121 -5.75 -12.22 -10.73
N ILE A 122 -6.67 -12.18 -9.76
CA ILE A 122 -7.87 -11.34 -9.75
C ILE A 122 -7.72 -10.34 -8.62
N VAL A 123 -7.60 -9.04 -8.97
CA VAL A 123 -7.43 -7.94 -8.03
C VAL A 123 -8.74 -7.18 -7.86
N ASN A 124 -9.26 -7.12 -6.63
CA ASN A 124 -10.56 -6.53 -6.27
C ASN A 124 -10.42 -5.23 -5.45
#